data_3d2776a10170b5b1922f480fd0760147
#
_entry.id   3d2776a10170b5b1922f480fd0760147
#
_cell.length_a   1.000
_cell.length_b   1.000
_cell.length_c   1.000
_cell.angle_alpha   90.00
_cell.angle_beta   90.00
_cell.angle_gamma   90.00
#
_symmetry.space_group_name_H-M   'P 1'
#
loop_
_entity.id
_entity.type
_entity.pdbx_description
1 polymer ?
#
loop_
_entity_poly.entity_id
_entity_poly.type
_entity_poly.pdbx_seq_one_letter_code
_entity_poly.pdbx_strand_id
1 'polypeptide(L)'
;MAHVTVIGLGAMGGTLARVLAERGHQVTVWNRSGITATRGAGLREAGVRTAAAPADAIAASPLTVMCVTGYAAADAILEEPGVTEALGGRTLVQLSNGAEAQVRAQMARVAAAGGRMLSGGIMAYPRHIGRAETVILYAGDAAAFEEHRETLACLAGSQRYLGEDPGVQNAVNESAFGFYFAALCGFLENAALVADRGIPVAELAAVMPGMTALLLDHLADAARRIEAGDYGGDQATTDVHLDGALRRQAAFTSRGLQSLMADGYASYCRQVHDAGDGGEDIAAVFKRIAAPEVLPPAGA
;
A
#
# COMPACT_ATOMS: atom_id res chain seq x y z
N MET A 1 25.63 8.97 4.24
CA MET A 1 25.32 8.74 5.68
C MET A 1 24.51 9.93 6.17
N ALA A 2 23.30 9.72 6.67
CA ALA A 2 22.38 10.76 7.17
C ALA A 2 22.03 10.49 8.64
N HIS A 3 21.54 11.55 9.34
CA HIS A 3 20.92 11.41 10.63
C HIS A 3 19.42 11.26 10.41
N VAL A 4 18.80 10.24 11.01
CA VAL A 4 17.39 9.92 10.84
C VAL A 4 16.77 9.62 12.20
N THR A 5 15.63 10.20 12.48
CA THR A 5 14.81 9.84 13.65
C THR A 5 13.71 8.86 13.22
N VAL A 6 13.46 7.84 14.03
CA VAL A 6 12.28 6.97 13.85
C VAL A 6 11.40 7.03 15.09
N ILE A 7 10.15 7.44 14.90
CA ILE A 7 9.13 7.52 15.95
C ILE A 7 8.12 6.38 15.77
N GLY A 8 7.93 5.61 16.85
CA GLY A 8 7.12 4.40 16.85
C GLY A 8 7.96 3.16 16.57
N LEU A 9 8.00 2.23 17.54
CA LEU A 9 8.80 1.01 17.50
C LEU A 9 7.92 -0.25 17.57
N GLY A 10 6.80 -0.22 16.86
CA GLY A 10 6.04 -1.42 16.55
C GLY A 10 6.82 -2.35 15.63
N ALA A 11 6.20 -3.43 15.15
CA ALA A 11 6.85 -4.38 14.24
C ALA A 11 7.43 -3.68 12.99
N MET A 12 6.66 -2.74 12.39
CA MET A 12 7.11 -2.01 11.20
C MET A 12 8.17 -0.96 11.57
N GLY A 13 7.91 -0.03 12.47
CA GLY A 13 8.83 1.06 12.81
C GLY A 13 10.17 0.57 13.38
N GLY A 14 10.17 -0.49 14.19
CA GLY A 14 11.41 -1.13 14.64
C GLY A 14 12.24 -1.70 13.49
N THR A 15 11.57 -2.28 12.47
CA THR A 15 12.25 -2.76 11.26
C THR A 15 12.81 -1.60 10.43
N LEU A 16 12.05 -0.52 10.26
CA LEU A 16 12.54 0.69 9.57
C LEU A 16 13.81 1.24 10.23
N ALA A 17 13.80 1.39 11.56
CA ALA A 17 14.95 1.87 12.32
C ALA A 17 16.18 0.96 12.15
N ARG A 18 15.99 -0.36 12.25
CA ARG A 18 17.06 -1.34 12.07
C ARG A 18 17.66 -1.28 10.67
N VAL A 19 16.82 -1.29 9.62
CA VAL A 19 17.28 -1.27 8.24
C VAL A 19 18.07 0.01 7.94
N LEU A 20 17.61 1.18 8.41
CA LEU A 20 18.35 2.44 8.28
C LEU A 20 19.72 2.37 8.96
N ALA A 21 19.80 1.81 10.18
CA ALA A 21 21.07 1.66 10.90
C ALA A 21 22.01 0.67 10.18
N GLU A 22 21.51 -0.47 9.73
CA GLU A 22 22.27 -1.47 8.95
C GLU A 22 22.82 -0.91 7.61
N ARG A 23 22.14 0.10 7.05
CA ARG A 23 22.59 0.84 5.86
C ARG A 23 23.56 1.99 6.18
N GLY A 24 23.99 2.11 7.44
CA GLY A 24 25.01 3.04 7.87
C GLY A 24 24.51 4.45 8.23
N HIS A 25 23.20 4.65 8.40
CA HIS A 25 22.66 5.91 8.91
C HIS A 25 22.79 6.00 10.43
N GLN A 26 22.94 7.22 10.96
CA GLN A 26 22.85 7.46 12.40
C GLN A 26 21.37 7.57 12.79
N VAL A 27 20.87 6.58 13.52
CA VAL A 27 19.45 6.50 13.85
C VAL A 27 19.19 6.87 15.31
N THR A 28 18.27 7.80 15.52
CA THR A 28 17.68 8.11 16.83
C THR A 28 16.26 7.57 16.86
N VAL A 29 15.84 7.01 17.98
CA VAL A 29 14.47 6.47 18.10
C VAL A 29 13.77 6.98 19.33
N TRP A 30 12.44 7.07 19.21
CA TRP A 30 11.57 7.31 20.34
C TRP A 30 10.30 6.47 20.24
N ASN A 31 9.80 6.01 21.37
CA ASN A 31 8.54 5.28 21.46
C ASN A 31 7.85 5.55 22.80
N ARG A 32 6.55 5.83 22.76
CA ARG A 32 5.75 6.20 23.93
C ARG A 32 5.85 5.22 25.10
N SER A 33 5.83 3.92 24.85
CA SER A 33 5.95 2.87 25.87
C SER A 33 7.39 2.50 26.22
N GLY A 34 8.36 3.33 25.82
CA GLY A 34 9.78 3.01 25.98
C GLY A 34 10.24 1.88 25.05
N ILE A 35 11.50 1.48 25.20
CA ILE A 35 12.10 0.38 24.43
C ILE A 35 12.21 -0.83 25.34
N THR A 36 11.33 -1.81 25.17
CA THR A 36 11.42 -3.08 25.90
C THR A 36 12.65 -3.88 25.49
N ALA A 37 13.14 -4.75 26.38
CA ALA A 37 14.33 -5.58 26.12
C ALA A 37 14.22 -6.37 24.81
N THR A 38 13.03 -6.91 24.50
CA THR A 38 12.76 -7.70 23.29
C THR A 38 12.75 -6.86 22.00
N ARG A 39 12.26 -5.61 22.05
CA ARG A 39 12.25 -4.69 20.90
C ARG A 39 13.58 -3.98 20.70
N GLY A 40 14.35 -3.80 21.77
CA GLY A 40 15.58 -3.02 21.77
C GLY A 40 16.87 -3.81 21.55
N ALA A 41 16.86 -5.13 21.64
CA ALA A 41 18.10 -5.91 21.52
C ALA A 41 18.78 -5.66 20.16
N GLY A 42 18.11 -5.91 19.04
CA GLY A 42 18.67 -5.69 17.72
C GLY A 42 18.91 -4.21 17.36
N LEU A 43 18.15 -3.26 17.96
CA LEU A 43 18.39 -1.85 17.75
C LEU A 43 19.66 -1.35 18.46
N ARG A 44 19.93 -1.84 19.66
CA ARG A 44 21.18 -1.50 20.40
C ARG A 44 22.41 -2.08 19.72
N GLU A 45 22.34 -3.29 19.25
CA GLU A 45 23.41 -3.92 18.47
C GLU A 45 23.70 -3.14 17.17
N ALA A 46 22.67 -2.57 16.55
CA ALA A 46 22.80 -1.70 15.37
C ALA A 46 23.26 -0.26 15.72
N GLY A 47 23.58 0.07 16.96
CA GLY A 47 24.08 1.38 17.37
C GLY A 47 23.02 2.50 17.41
N VAL A 48 21.73 2.13 17.47
CA VAL A 48 20.62 3.09 17.51
C VAL A 48 20.56 3.83 18.84
N ARG A 49 20.41 5.16 18.80
CA ARG A 49 20.28 6.03 19.98
C ARG A 49 18.81 6.16 20.39
N THR A 50 18.57 6.31 21.70
CA THR A 50 17.22 6.53 22.23
C THR A 50 17.11 7.96 22.76
N ALA A 51 16.08 8.69 22.36
CA ALA A 51 15.73 9.98 22.93
C ALA A 51 14.78 9.82 24.13
N ALA A 52 14.82 10.77 25.07
CA ALA A 52 13.97 10.78 26.26
C ALA A 52 12.56 11.30 25.95
N ALA A 53 12.43 12.29 25.07
CA ALA A 53 11.18 12.91 24.66
C ALA A 53 11.05 12.91 23.11
N PRO A 54 9.81 13.03 22.57
CA PRO A 54 9.63 13.09 21.12
C PRO A 54 10.24 14.35 20.52
N ALA A 55 10.20 15.47 21.21
CA ALA A 55 10.84 16.71 20.78
C ALA A 55 12.36 16.54 20.61
N ASP A 56 13.03 15.91 21.58
CA ASP A 56 14.48 15.63 21.52
C ASP A 56 14.80 14.70 20.33
N ALA A 57 13.93 13.71 20.08
CA ALA A 57 14.10 12.80 18.97
C ALA A 57 14.01 13.53 17.62
N ILE A 58 12.98 14.36 17.43
CA ILE A 58 12.78 15.15 16.21
C ILE A 58 13.93 16.15 16.02
N ALA A 59 14.34 16.82 17.07
CA ALA A 59 15.44 17.78 17.03
C ALA A 59 16.80 17.15 16.68
N ALA A 60 16.98 15.85 16.91
CA ALA A 60 18.23 15.13 16.65
C ALA A 60 18.56 14.95 15.17
N SER A 61 17.60 15.13 14.26
CA SER A 61 17.77 14.78 12.84
C SER A 61 17.01 15.73 11.92
N PRO A 62 17.49 15.98 10.69
CA PRO A 62 16.74 16.71 9.68
C PRO A 62 15.55 15.91 9.14
N LEU A 63 15.58 14.58 9.26
CA LEU A 63 14.54 13.66 8.78
C LEU A 63 13.97 12.85 9.94
N THR A 64 12.66 12.91 10.12
CA THR A 64 11.91 12.04 11.04
C THR A 64 10.97 11.12 10.25
N VAL A 65 11.10 9.82 10.46
CA VAL A 65 10.17 8.80 9.95
C VAL A 65 9.24 8.40 11.10
N MET A 66 7.94 8.66 10.96
CA MET A 66 6.93 8.31 11.95
C MET A 66 6.10 7.11 11.44
N CYS A 67 6.08 6.04 12.25
CA CYS A 67 5.31 4.83 11.95
C CYS A 67 4.65 4.32 13.24
N VAL A 68 3.48 4.83 13.53
CA VAL A 68 2.68 4.52 14.72
C VAL A 68 1.35 3.86 14.31
N THR A 69 0.47 3.58 15.28
CA THR A 69 -0.77 2.82 15.03
C THR A 69 -1.76 3.53 14.08
N GLY A 70 -1.63 4.85 13.93
CA GLY A 70 -2.47 5.67 13.06
C GLY A 70 -2.34 7.15 13.40
N TYR A 71 -3.06 7.98 12.67
CA TYR A 71 -2.96 9.45 12.77
C TYR A 71 -3.34 10.01 14.15
N ALA A 72 -4.33 9.42 14.83
CA ALA A 72 -4.67 9.85 16.20
C ALA A 72 -3.48 9.68 17.19
N ALA A 73 -2.71 8.60 17.04
CA ALA A 73 -1.51 8.39 17.84
C ALA A 73 -0.36 9.34 17.43
N ALA A 74 -0.26 9.65 16.14
CA ALA A 74 0.69 10.61 15.61
C ALA A 74 0.38 12.04 16.09
N ASP A 75 -0.89 12.46 16.03
CA ASP A 75 -1.34 13.77 16.50
C ASP A 75 -1.07 13.97 17.98
N ALA A 76 -1.32 12.96 18.80
CA ALA A 76 -0.99 13.01 20.22
C ALA A 76 0.52 13.21 20.48
N ILE A 77 1.39 12.69 19.61
CA ILE A 77 2.84 12.92 19.69
C ILE A 77 3.19 14.33 19.20
N LEU A 78 2.54 14.82 18.15
CA LEU A 78 2.77 16.16 17.63
C LEU A 78 2.25 17.27 18.58
N GLU A 79 1.39 16.92 19.55
CA GLU A 79 0.89 17.80 20.61
C GLU A 79 1.78 17.84 21.87
N GLU A 80 2.76 16.96 21.96
CA GLU A 80 3.71 16.94 23.09
C GLU A 80 4.55 18.24 23.13
N PRO A 81 4.87 18.72 24.34
CA PRO A 81 5.64 19.96 24.51
C PRO A 81 6.95 19.96 23.73
N GLY A 82 7.25 21.06 23.04
CA GLY A 82 8.48 21.28 22.29
C GLY A 82 8.52 20.60 20.91
N VAL A 83 7.51 19.80 20.54
CA VAL A 83 7.49 19.10 19.22
C VAL A 83 7.25 20.09 18.09
N THR A 84 6.36 21.06 18.27
CA THR A 84 6.10 22.11 17.27
C THR A 84 7.37 22.86 16.91
N GLU A 85 8.13 23.29 17.92
CA GLU A 85 9.42 23.99 17.73
C GLU A 85 10.47 23.07 17.10
N ALA A 86 10.50 21.80 17.48
CA ALA A 86 11.42 20.82 16.94
C ALA A 86 11.18 20.51 15.45
N LEU A 87 9.97 20.68 14.94
CA LEU A 87 9.64 20.47 13.53
C LEU A 87 10.18 21.56 12.60
N GLY A 88 10.46 22.76 13.13
CA GLY A 88 10.94 23.89 12.32
C GLY A 88 12.15 23.53 11.46
N GLY A 89 12.05 23.73 10.15
CA GLY A 89 13.11 23.44 9.16
C GLY A 89 13.40 21.96 8.94
N ARG A 90 12.58 21.02 9.45
CA ARG A 90 12.78 19.58 9.34
C ARG A 90 11.71 18.90 8.49
N THR A 91 12.00 17.69 8.06
CA THR A 91 11.08 16.86 7.28
C THR A 91 10.50 15.76 8.16
N LEU A 92 9.17 15.65 8.17
CA LEU A 92 8.41 14.53 8.74
C LEU A 92 7.93 13.63 7.61
N VAL A 93 8.34 12.37 7.60
CA VAL A 93 7.78 11.32 6.72
C VAL A 93 6.81 10.48 7.57
N GLN A 94 5.53 10.64 7.29
CA GLN A 94 4.45 9.94 7.99
C GLN A 94 4.08 8.65 7.25
N LEU A 95 4.40 7.52 7.86
CA LEU A 95 4.16 6.17 7.31
C LEU A 95 3.06 5.41 8.06
N SER A 96 2.28 6.10 8.88
CA SER A 96 1.11 5.50 9.54
C SER A 96 -0.12 5.56 8.62
N ASN A 97 -1.00 4.56 8.73
CA ASN A 97 -2.25 4.55 7.98
C ASN A 97 -3.24 5.59 8.54
N GLY A 98 -3.97 6.27 7.66
CA GLY A 98 -4.99 7.23 8.02
C GLY A 98 -5.84 7.66 6.83
N ALA A 99 -7.00 8.23 7.13
CA ALA A 99 -7.87 8.79 6.10
C ALA A 99 -7.28 10.09 5.52
N GLU A 100 -7.59 10.39 4.27
CA GLU A 100 -7.10 11.58 3.55
C GLU A 100 -7.26 12.89 4.35
N ALA A 101 -8.41 13.09 4.98
CA ALA A 101 -8.66 14.30 5.79
C ALA A 101 -7.67 14.45 6.95
N GLN A 102 -7.28 13.32 7.58
CA GLN A 102 -6.28 13.32 8.67
C GLN A 102 -4.88 13.66 8.13
N VAL A 103 -4.53 13.11 6.95
CA VAL A 103 -3.26 13.42 6.28
C VAL A 103 -3.16 14.91 5.99
N ARG A 104 -4.19 15.51 5.37
CA ARG A 104 -4.24 16.94 5.03
C ARG A 104 -4.14 17.83 6.27
N ALA A 105 -4.88 17.48 7.33
CA ALA A 105 -4.82 18.24 8.59
C ALA A 105 -3.43 18.20 9.21
N GLN A 106 -2.77 17.04 9.21
CA GLN A 106 -1.42 16.90 9.78
C GLN A 106 -0.37 17.62 8.93
N MET A 107 -0.48 17.59 7.59
CA MET A 107 0.39 18.35 6.69
C MET A 107 0.29 19.85 6.95
N ALA A 108 -0.94 20.38 7.12
CA ALA A 108 -1.15 21.79 7.46
C ALA A 108 -0.54 22.15 8.82
N ARG A 109 -0.65 21.27 9.82
CA ARG A 109 -0.04 21.45 11.15
C ARG A 109 1.48 21.51 11.06
N VAL A 110 2.12 20.57 10.35
CA VAL A 110 3.58 20.52 10.19
C VAL A 110 4.07 21.75 9.42
N ALA A 111 3.37 22.18 8.39
CA ALA A 111 3.69 23.40 7.66
C ALA A 111 3.58 24.66 8.52
N ALA A 112 2.53 24.76 9.38
CA ALA A 112 2.38 25.87 10.33
C ALA A 112 3.51 25.92 11.38
N ALA A 113 4.13 24.77 11.70
CA ALA A 113 5.32 24.67 12.54
C ALA A 113 6.63 24.98 11.79
N GLY A 114 6.57 25.36 10.50
CA GLY A 114 7.74 25.61 9.67
C GLY A 114 8.47 24.32 9.20
N GLY A 115 7.85 23.16 9.35
CA GLY A 115 8.34 21.88 8.86
C GLY A 115 7.81 21.54 7.46
N ARG A 116 8.37 20.49 6.87
CA ARG A 116 7.90 19.88 5.61
C ARG A 116 7.38 18.48 5.90
N MET A 117 6.37 18.02 5.18
CA MET A 117 5.82 16.69 5.38
C MET A 117 5.71 15.90 4.08
N LEU A 118 6.06 14.62 4.17
CA LEU A 118 5.70 13.59 3.19
C LEU A 118 4.72 12.61 3.85
N SER A 119 3.60 12.37 3.22
CA SER A 119 2.73 11.23 3.49
C SER A 119 3.26 10.02 2.74
N GLY A 120 3.24 8.84 3.34
CA GLY A 120 3.65 7.62 2.66
C GLY A 120 2.83 6.40 3.03
N GLY A 121 2.75 5.46 2.09
CA GLY A 121 2.09 4.17 2.22
C GLY A 121 3.07 3.02 1.99
N ILE A 122 3.24 2.14 2.97
CA ILE A 122 4.13 0.97 2.88
C ILE A 122 3.34 -0.21 2.31
N MET A 123 3.66 -0.62 1.07
CA MET A 123 3.06 -1.77 0.39
C MET A 123 3.78 -3.08 0.76
N ALA A 124 4.04 -3.30 2.06
CA ALA A 124 4.84 -4.44 2.50
C ALA A 124 4.58 -4.83 3.95
N TYR A 125 4.92 -6.07 4.28
CA TYR A 125 5.08 -6.52 5.66
C TYR A 125 6.51 -6.22 6.17
N PRO A 126 6.74 -6.15 7.49
CA PRO A 126 8.06 -5.81 8.06
C PRO A 126 9.24 -6.61 7.46
N ARG A 127 9.06 -7.91 7.22
CA ARG A 127 10.09 -8.79 6.65
C ARG A 127 10.53 -8.42 5.22
N HIS A 128 9.81 -7.54 4.53
CA HIS A 128 10.11 -7.13 3.17
C HIS A 128 10.85 -5.78 3.10
N ILE A 129 10.89 -5.02 4.19
CA ILE A 129 11.54 -3.70 4.23
C ILE A 129 13.02 -3.83 3.83
N GLY A 130 13.47 -2.93 2.95
CA GLY A 130 14.83 -2.89 2.41
C GLY A 130 15.09 -3.82 1.23
N ARG A 131 14.08 -4.55 0.72
CA ARG A 131 14.20 -5.38 -0.48
C ARG A 131 13.96 -4.59 -1.76
N ALA A 132 14.47 -5.08 -2.88
CA ALA A 132 14.36 -4.44 -4.19
C ALA A 132 12.88 -4.32 -4.64
N GLU A 133 12.08 -5.33 -4.37
CA GLU A 133 10.67 -5.39 -4.75
C GLU A 133 9.71 -4.64 -3.80
N THR A 134 10.20 -4.16 -2.66
CA THR A 134 9.38 -3.38 -1.73
C THR A 134 8.98 -2.06 -2.35
N VAL A 135 7.70 -1.75 -2.29
CA VAL A 135 7.13 -0.47 -2.77
C VAL A 135 6.75 0.39 -1.58
N ILE A 136 7.18 1.66 -1.59
CA ILE A 136 6.64 2.70 -0.71
C ILE A 136 6.18 3.88 -1.59
N LEU A 137 4.93 4.27 -1.40
CA LEU A 137 4.34 5.44 -2.05
C LEU A 137 4.61 6.67 -1.21
N TYR A 138 4.83 7.82 -1.86
CA TYR A 138 5.02 9.12 -1.19
C TYR A 138 4.23 10.20 -1.90
N ALA A 139 3.71 11.17 -1.13
CA ALA A 139 3.19 12.43 -1.63
C ALA A 139 3.47 13.56 -0.64
N GLY A 140 3.47 14.80 -1.10
CA GLY A 140 3.73 15.99 -0.30
C GLY A 140 4.88 16.81 -0.85
N ASP A 141 5.67 17.46 -0.01
CA ASP A 141 6.72 18.39 -0.41
C ASP A 141 7.77 17.73 -1.34
N ALA A 142 7.80 18.18 -2.61
CA ALA A 142 8.67 17.60 -3.64
C ALA A 142 10.16 17.80 -3.32
N ALA A 143 10.52 18.97 -2.77
CA ALA A 143 11.90 19.26 -2.42
C ALA A 143 12.37 18.37 -1.26
N ALA A 144 11.49 18.13 -0.26
CA ALA A 144 11.78 17.21 0.83
C ALA A 144 11.95 15.77 0.34
N PHE A 145 11.13 15.33 -0.64
CA PHE A 145 11.29 14.00 -1.22
C PHE A 145 12.64 13.85 -1.92
N GLU A 146 13.03 14.80 -2.75
CA GLU A 146 14.32 14.76 -3.46
C GLU A 146 15.50 14.83 -2.49
N GLU A 147 15.45 15.69 -1.47
CA GLU A 147 16.49 15.82 -0.45
C GLU A 147 16.75 14.50 0.28
N HIS A 148 15.69 13.73 0.55
CA HIS A 148 15.79 12.50 1.35
C HIS A 148 15.67 11.21 0.53
N ARG A 149 15.58 11.29 -0.80
CA ARG A 149 15.37 10.16 -1.72
C ARG A 149 16.33 9.00 -1.46
N GLU A 150 17.61 9.26 -1.35
CA GLU A 150 18.63 8.20 -1.13
C GLU A 150 18.46 7.52 0.23
N THR A 151 18.10 8.29 1.27
CA THR A 151 17.86 7.74 2.62
C THR A 151 16.61 6.87 2.62
N LEU A 152 15.53 7.33 1.98
CA LEU A 152 14.28 6.60 1.87
C LEU A 152 14.41 5.34 0.98
N ALA A 153 15.33 5.36 0.00
CA ALA A 153 15.64 4.20 -0.85
C ALA A 153 16.17 3.00 -0.06
N CYS A 154 16.73 3.23 1.12
CA CYS A 154 17.16 2.14 2.00
C CYS A 154 15.98 1.29 2.50
N LEU A 155 14.78 1.86 2.56
CA LEU A 155 13.57 1.21 3.07
C LEU A 155 12.81 0.41 2.00
N ALA A 156 12.93 0.83 0.74
CA ALA A 156 12.21 0.23 -0.38
C ALA A 156 12.97 0.43 -1.69
N GLY A 157 13.20 -0.64 -2.43
CA GLY A 157 13.82 -0.57 -3.75
C GLY A 157 12.96 0.13 -4.80
N SER A 158 11.64 0.19 -4.61
CA SER A 158 10.71 0.91 -5.46
C SER A 158 10.04 2.05 -4.69
N GLN A 159 10.50 3.28 -4.91
CA GLN A 159 9.89 4.49 -4.39
C GLN A 159 9.02 5.14 -5.47
N ARG A 160 7.77 5.46 -5.14
CA ARG A 160 6.84 6.12 -6.06
C ARG A 160 6.40 7.45 -5.44
N TYR A 161 6.92 8.54 -5.97
CA TYR A 161 6.40 9.87 -5.64
C TYR A 161 5.21 10.19 -6.55
N LEU A 162 4.06 10.49 -5.95
CA LEU A 162 2.78 10.65 -6.62
C LEU A 162 2.32 12.13 -6.69
N GLY A 163 3.23 13.06 -6.44
CA GLY A 163 2.93 14.48 -6.47
C GLY A 163 2.70 15.07 -5.08
N GLU A 164 2.29 16.35 -5.07
CA GLU A 164 2.16 17.10 -3.82
C GLU A 164 0.84 16.83 -3.08
N ASP A 165 -0.18 16.35 -3.79
CA ASP A 165 -1.49 16.05 -3.22
C ASP A 165 -1.47 14.69 -2.49
N PRO A 166 -1.61 14.67 -1.15
CA PRO A 166 -1.66 13.43 -0.38
C PRO A 166 -2.89 12.58 -0.67
N GLY A 167 -3.96 13.16 -1.22
CA GLY A 167 -5.16 12.41 -1.63
C GLY A 167 -4.86 11.39 -2.71
N VAL A 168 -3.98 11.70 -3.65
CA VAL A 168 -3.54 10.78 -4.71
C VAL A 168 -2.82 9.57 -4.10
N GLN A 169 -1.89 9.79 -3.19
CA GLN A 169 -1.17 8.71 -2.51
C GLN A 169 -2.12 7.82 -1.70
N ASN A 170 -3.06 8.43 -0.97
CA ASN A 170 -4.03 7.71 -0.17
C ASN A 170 -4.95 6.84 -1.05
N ALA A 171 -5.48 7.41 -2.14
CA ALA A 171 -6.35 6.68 -3.08
C ALA A 171 -5.63 5.48 -3.71
N VAL A 172 -4.38 5.65 -4.18
CA VAL A 172 -3.59 4.55 -4.76
C VAL A 172 -3.29 3.48 -3.70
N ASN A 173 -2.94 3.90 -2.47
CA ASN A 173 -2.68 2.99 -1.37
C ASN A 173 -3.88 2.11 -1.04
N GLU A 174 -5.05 2.71 -0.82
CA GLU A 174 -6.28 1.98 -0.50
C GLU A 174 -6.72 1.05 -1.63
N SER A 175 -6.62 1.51 -2.88
CA SER A 175 -6.96 0.69 -4.06
C SER A 175 -6.03 -0.52 -4.20
N ALA A 176 -4.73 -0.34 -4.00
CA ALA A 176 -3.77 -1.44 -4.06
C ALA A 176 -3.98 -2.48 -2.95
N PHE A 177 -4.32 -2.05 -1.73
CA PHE A 177 -4.69 -2.97 -0.66
C PHE A 177 -6.04 -3.66 -0.93
N GLY A 178 -7.02 -2.95 -1.49
CA GLY A 178 -8.29 -3.55 -1.93
C GLY A 178 -8.05 -4.70 -2.91
N PHE A 179 -7.22 -4.48 -3.93
CA PHE A 179 -6.80 -5.52 -4.87
C PHE A 179 -6.07 -6.69 -4.17
N TYR A 180 -5.11 -6.38 -3.29
CA TYR A 180 -4.37 -7.41 -2.55
C TYR A 180 -5.29 -8.31 -1.71
N PHE A 181 -6.25 -7.73 -0.98
CA PHE A 181 -7.18 -8.49 -0.16
C PHE A 181 -8.12 -9.34 -1.01
N ALA A 182 -8.61 -8.82 -2.14
CA ALA A 182 -9.44 -9.59 -3.06
C ALA A 182 -8.68 -10.79 -3.63
N ALA A 183 -7.42 -10.60 -4.05
CA ALA A 183 -6.57 -11.68 -4.55
C ALA A 183 -6.29 -12.74 -3.47
N LEU A 184 -6.04 -12.33 -2.23
CA LEU A 184 -5.84 -13.25 -1.12
C LEU A 184 -7.12 -14.04 -0.79
N CYS A 185 -8.28 -13.38 -0.74
CA CYS A 185 -9.56 -14.08 -0.56
C CYS A 185 -9.84 -15.06 -1.70
N GLY A 186 -9.57 -14.66 -2.94
CA GLY A 186 -9.72 -15.54 -4.10
C GLY A 186 -8.82 -16.79 -3.99
N PHE A 187 -7.57 -16.62 -3.55
CA PHE A 187 -6.70 -17.77 -3.29
C PHE A 187 -7.27 -18.69 -2.19
N LEU A 188 -7.74 -18.13 -1.07
CA LEU A 188 -8.25 -18.90 0.07
C LEU A 188 -9.53 -19.69 -0.29
N GLU A 189 -10.46 -19.10 -1.05
CA GLU A 189 -11.64 -19.81 -1.57
C GLU A 189 -11.22 -21.01 -2.45
N ASN A 190 -10.33 -20.78 -3.41
CA ASN A 190 -9.87 -21.84 -4.29
C ASN A 190 -9.02 -22.88 -3.57
N ALA A 191 -8.29 -22.51 -2.51
CA ALA A 191 -7.60 -23.45 -1.63
C ALA A 191 -8.59 -24.39 -0.92
N ALA A 192 -9.74 -23.88 -0.47
CA ALA A 192 -10.80 -24.72 0.11
C ALA A 192 -11.36 -25.71 -0.93
N LEU A 193 -11.57 -25.28 -2.18
CA LEU A 193 -12.06 -26.15 -3.25
C LEU A 193 -11.08 -27.28 -3.59
N VAL A 194 -9.77 -27.03 -3.66
CA VAL A 194 -8.79 -28.08 -3.95
C VAL A 194 -8.61 -29.02 -2.75
N ALA A 195 -8.64 -28.48 -1.52
CA ALA A 195 -8.55 -29.27 -0.29
C ALA A 195 -9.75 -30.23 -0.14
N ASP A 196 -10.98 -29.77 -0.46
CA ASP A 196 -12.18 -30.62 -0.48
C ASP A 196 -12.07 -31.78 -1.48
N ARG A 197 -11.24 -31.66 -2.50
CA ARG A 197 -10.94 -32.75 -3.45
C ARG A 197 -9.79 -33.64 -2.98
N GLY A 198 -9.21 -33.44 -1.79
CA GLY A 198 -8.05 -34.14 -1.30
C GLY A 198 -6.74 -33.77 -1.98
N ILE A 199 -6.71 -32.64 -2.71
CA ILE A 199 -5.51 -32.12 -3.36
C ILE A 199 -4.74 -31.24 -2.36
N PRO A 200 -3.43 -31.43 -2.20
CA PRO A 200 -2.63 -30.55 -1.34
C PRO A 200 -2.70 -29.08 -1.82
N VAL A 201 -2.95 -28.14 -0.90
CA VAL A 201 -2.98 -26.70 -1.23
C VAL A 201 -1.67 -26.20 -1.83
N ALA A 202 -0.56 -26.89 -1.53
CA ALA A 202 0.75 -26.59 -2.11
C ALA A 202 0.76 -26.71 -3.64
N GLU A 203 -0.03 -27.63 -4.23
CA GLU A 203 -0.16 -27.75 -5.70
C GLU A 203 -0.81 -26.50 -6.31
N LEU A 204 -1.85 -25.97 -5.66
CA LEU A 204 -2.42 -24.69 -6.07
C LEU A 204 -1.38 -23.56 -5.96
N ALA A 205 -0.68 -23.47 -4.83
CA ALA A 205 0.32 -22.44 -4.61
C ALA A 205 1.48 -22.51 -5.63
N ALA A 206 1.85 -23.70 -6.10
CA ALA A 206 2.94 -23.91 -7.05
C ALA A 206 2.64 -23.31 -8.45
N VAL A 207 1.37 -23.21 -8.84
CA VAL A 207 0.99 -22.62 -10.17
C VAL A 207 0.77 -21.09 -10.08
N MET A 208 0.68 -20.51 -8.87
CA MET A 208 0.39 -19.08 -8.71
C MET A 208 1.44 -18.13 -9.33
N PRO A 209 2.74 -18.42 -9.35
CA PRO A 209 3.69 -17.55 -10.04
C PRO A 209 3.35 -17.30 -11.52
N GLY A 210 2.98 -18.35 -12.26
CA GLY A 210 2.56 -18.24 -13.65
C GLY A 210 1.24 -17.47 -13.81
N MET A 211 0.26 -17.75 -12.94
CA MET A 211 -1.01 -17.03 -12.93
C MET A 211 -0.86 -15.55 -12.57
N THR A 212 0.08 -15.24 -11.67
CA THR A 212 0.38 -13.84 -11.29
C THR A 212 1.05 -13.10 -12.45
N ALA A 213 1.96 -13.74 -13.19
CA ALA A 213 2.58 -13.14 -14.38
C ALA A 213 1.51 -12.79 -15.44
N LEU A 214 0.62 -13.75 -15.76
CA LEU A 214 -0.51 -13.52 -16.66
C LEU A 214 -1.42 -12.39 -16.17
N LEU A 215 -1.71 -12.35 -14.86
CA LEU A 215 -2.54 -11.27 -14.27
C LEU A 215 -1.89 -9.90 -14.45
N LEU A 216 -0.57 -9.79 -14.24
CA LEU A 216 0.14 -8.51 -14.41
C LEU A 216 0.05 -7.98 -15.84
N ASP A 217 0.16 -8.85 -16.84
CA ASP A 217 -0.02 -8.47 -18.25
C ASP A 217 -1.46 -7.97 -18.50
N HIS A 218 -2.46 -8.67 -17.98
CA HIS A 218 -3.86 -8.24 -18.10
C HIS A 218 -4.15 -6.93 -17.36
N LEU A 219 -3.55 -6.68 -16.20
CA LEU A 219 -3.72 -5.40 -15.47
C LEU A 219 -3.15 -4.23 -16.27
N ALA A 220 -1.99 -4.42 -16.90
CA ALA A 220 -1.38 -3.39 -17.74
C ALA A 220 -2.24 -3.09 -18.99
N ASP A 221 -2.76 -4.14 -19.64
CA ASP A 221 -3.65 -3.98 -20.79
C ASP A 221 -4.99 -3.33 -20.42
N ALA A 222 -5.60 -3.77 -19.32
CA ALA A 222 -6.85 -3.18 -18.83
C ALA A 222 -6.68 -1.68 -18.50
N ALA A 223 -5.58 -1.29 -17.84
CA ALA A 223 -5.30 0.12 -17.56
C ALA A 223 -5.22 0.94 -18.85
N ARG A 224 -4.47 0.45 -19.86
CA ARG A 224 -4.36 1.10 -21.19
C ARG A 224 -5.72 1.23 -21.87
N ARG A 225 -6.54 0.16 -21.86
CA ARG A 225 -7.88 0.14 -22.46
C ARG A 225 -8.81 1.14 -21.79
N ILE A 226 -8.81 1.19 -20.46
CA ILE A 226 -9.62 2.13 -19.68
C ILE A 226 -9.25 3.58 -20.02
N GLU A 227 -7.96 3.90 -20.05
CA GLU A 227 -7.47 5.25 -20.36
C GLU A 227 -7.82 5.67 -21.81
N ALA A 228 -7.79 4.72 -22.76
CA ALA A 228 -8.12 4.95 -24.14
C ALA A 228 -9.64 4.91 -24.44
N GLY A 229 -10.47 4.44 -23.52
CA GLY A 229 -11.88 4.15 -23.78
C GLY A 229 -12.10 3.05 -24.81
N ASP A 230 -11.08 2.19 -25.06
CA ASP A 230 -11.11 1.10 -26.02
C ASP A 230 -11.32 -0.25 -25.33
N TYR A 231 -12.50 -0.79 -25.44
CA TYR A 231 -12.89 -2.07 -24.84
C TYR A 231 -13.05 -3.21 -25.85
N GLY A 232 -12.49 -3.07 -27.07
CA GLY A 232 -12.55 -4.12 -28.10
C GLY A 232 -11.97 -5.45 -27.61
N GLY A 233 -12.75 -6.53 -27.73
CA GLY A 233 -12.32 -7.89 -27.37
C GLY A 233 -11.45 -8.51 -28.44
N ASP A 234 -10.16 -8.69 -28.20
CA ASP A 234 -9.18 -9.28 -29.12
C ASP A 234 -8.60 -10.63 -28.64
N GLN A 235 -8.76 -10.98 -27.36
CA GLN A 235 -8.34 -12.25 -26.78
C GLN A 235 -9.55 -13.04 -26.27
N ALA A 236 -10.02 -12.75 -25.06
CA ALA A 236 -11.21 -13.35 -24.47
C ALA A 236 -12.25 -12.27 -24.18
N THR A 237 -13.46 -12.47 -24.69
CA THR A 237 -14.57 -11.54 -24.45
C THR A 237 -15.13 -11.71 -23.04
N THR A 238 -15.89 -10.71 -22.56
CA THR A 238 -16.58 -10.79 -21.27
C THR A 238 -17.54 -11.99 -21.21
N ASP A 239 -18.16 -12.41 -22.33
CA ASP A 239 -19.00 -13.61 -22.38
C ASP A 239 -18.20 -14.89 -22.13
N VAL A 240 -16.96 -14.98 -22.61
CA VAL A 240 -16.06 -16.12 -22.31
C VAL A 240 -15.70 -16.13 -20.83
N HIS A 241 -15.46 -14.96 -20.25
CA HIS A 241 -15.22 -14.80 -18.81
C HIS A 241 -16.43 -15.18 -17.97
N LEU A 242 -17.64 -14.77 -18.38
CA LEU A 242 -18.90 -15.12 -17.72
C LEU A 242 -19.11 -16.65 -17.70
N ASP A 243 -18.90 -17.30 -18.82
CA ASP A 243 -19.01 -18.74 -18.95
C ASP A 243 -18.04 -19.48 -18.01
N GLY A 244 -16.80 -19.00 -17.91
CA GLY A 244 -15.81 -19.50 -16.97
C GLY A 244 -16.20 -19.28 -15.51
N ALA A 245 -16.76 -18.12 -15.20
CA ALA A 245 -17.22 -17.77 -13.86
C ALA A 245 -18.40 -18.66 -13.40
N LEU A 246 -19.39 -18.88 -14.29
CA LEU A 246 -20.54 -19.74 -14.00
C LEU A 246 -20.13 -21.20 -13.75
N ARG A 247 -19.17 -21.74 -14.53
CA ARG A 247 -18.61 -23.08 -14.26
C ARG A 247 -17.93 -23.13 -12.88
N ARG A 248 -17.24 -22.07 -12.47
CA ARG A 248 -16.59 -22.01 -11.15
C ARG A 248 -17.63 -21.94 -10.04
N GLN A 249 -18.68 -21.11 -10.17
CA GLN A 249 -19.80 -21.07 -9.22
C GLN A 249 -20.42 -22.46 -9.05
N ALA A 250 -20.71 -23.18 -10.13
CA ALA A 250 -21.26 -24.53 -10.09
C ALA A 250 -20.32 -25.51 -9.34
N ALA A 251 -19.00 -25.40 -9.54
CA ALA A 251 -18.03 -26.24 -8.83
C ALA A 251 -18.05 -26.02 -7.32
N PHE A 252 -18.21 -24.80 -6.85
CA PHE A 252 -18.36 -24.49 -5.40
C PHE A 252 -19.73 -24.96 -4.87
N THR A 253 -20.80 -24.58 -5.55
CA THR A 253 -22.18 -24.89 -5.12
C THR A 253 -22.42 -26.38 -5.00
N SER A 254 -21.94 -27.18 -5.97
CA SER A 254 -22.09 -28.65 -5.96
C SER A 254 -21.42 -29.33 -4.75
N ARG A 255 -20.56 -28.63 -4.02
CA ARG A 255 -19.83 -29.08 -2.85
C ARG A 255 -20.25 -28.39 -1.55
N GLY A 256 -21.26 -27.51 -1.61
CA GLY A 256 -21.69 -26.72 -0.45
C GLY A 256 -20.67 -25.70 0.04
N LEU A 257 -19.72 -25.29 -0.81
CA LEU A 257 -18.69 -24.30 -0.49
C LEU A 257 -19.17 -22.90 -0.85
N GLN A 258 -18.71 -21.89 -0.07
CA GLN A 258 -18.92 -20.47 -0.41
C GLN A 258 -17.90 -20.01 -1.46
N SER A 259 -18.32 -19.07 -2.32
CA SER A 259 -17.49 -18.54 -3.39
C SER A 259 -17.78 -17.06 -3.67
N LEU A 260 -17.66 -16.20 -2.65
CA LEU A 260 -17.99 -14.76 -2.78
C LEU A 260 -17.20 -14.07 -3.90
N MET A 261 -15.94 -14.46 -4.12
CA MET A 261 -15.11 -13.90 -5.20
C MET A 261 -15.61 -14.39 -6.57
N ALA A 262 -15.94 -15.67 -6.70
CA ALA A 262 -16.48 -16.20 -7.93
C ALA A 262 -17.88 -15.63 -8.24
N ASP A 263 -18.72 -15.46 -7.22
CA ASP A 263 -20.06 -14.87 -7.33
C ASP A 263 -20.00 -13.39 -7.75
N GLY A 264 -19.11 -12.62 -7.12
CA GLY A 264 -18.86 -11.22 -7.46
C GLY A 264 -18.36 -11.05 -8.88
N TYR A 265 -17.39 -11.88 -9.29
CA TYR A 265 -16.85 -11.85 -10.64
C TYR A 265 -17.90 -12.19 -11.71
N ALA A 266 -18.70 -13.24 -11.48
CA ALA A 266 -19.79 -13.59 -12.37
C ALA A 266 -20.86 -12.49 -12.44
N SER A 267 -21.14 -11.82 -11.32
CA SER A 267 -22.09 -10.69 -11.28
C SER A 267 -21.61 -9.52 -12.15
N TYR A 268 -20.33 -9.14 -12.09
CA TYR A 268 -19.79 -8.09 -12.94
C TYR A 268 -19.83 -8.46 -14.43
N CYS A 269 -19.40 -9.66 -14.79
CA CYS A 269 -19.49 -10.13 -16.18
C CYS A 269 -20.94 -10.13 -16.70
N ARG A 270 -21.91 -10.55 -15.88
CA ARG A 270 -23.33 -10.56 -16.24
C ARG A 270 -23.85 -9.14 -16.50
N GLN A 271 -23.46 -8.14 -15.71
CA GLN A 271 -23.85 -6.74 -15.93
C GLN A 271 -23.39 -6.22 -17.30
N VAL A 272 -22.21 -6.62 -17.75
CA VAL A 272 -21.70 -6.27 -19.09
C VAL A 272 -22.48 -7.01 -20.18
N HIS A 273 -22.73 -8.32 -20.00
CA HIS A 273 -23.52 -9.14 -20.92
C HIS A 273 -24.95 -8.58 -21.10
N ASP A 274 -25.64 -8.31 -19.99
CA ASP A 274 -27.03 -7.83 -20.00
C ASP A 274 -27.18 -6.43 -20.63
N ALA A 275 -26.09 -5.64 -20.63
CA ALA A 275 -26.04 -4.36 -21.33
C ALA A 275 -25.79 -4.48 -22.85
N GLY A 276 -25.57 -5.69 -23.36
CA GLY A 276 -25.27 -5.95 -24.78
C GLY A 276 -23.80 -5.84 -25.16
N ASP A 277 -22.91 -5.63 -24.15
CA ASP A 277 -21.48 -5.42 -24.34
C ASP A 277 -20.65 -6.71 -24.14
N GLY A 278 -21.29 -7.88 -24.10
CA GLY A 278 -20.63 -9.17 -23.82
C GLY A 278 -19.49 -9.56 -24.77
N GLY A 279 -19.49 -8.99 -25.99
CA GLY A 279 -18.39 -9.16 -26.99
C GLY A 279 -17.15 -8.32 -26.70
N GLU A 280 -17.19 -7.41 -25.72
CA GLU A 280 -16.05 -6.58 -25.32
C GLU A 280 -15.07 -7.32 -24.41
N ASP A 281 -13.87 -6.75 -24.25
CA ASP A 281 -12.86 -7.21 -23.31
C ASP A 281 -13.37 -7.10 -21.87
N ILE A 282 -12.79 -7.90 -20.95
CA ILE A 282 -13.15 -7.89 -19.51
C ILE A 282 -12.98 -6.51 -18.86
N ALA A 283 -12.12 -5.65 -19.40
CA ALA A 283 -11.98 -4.26 -18.95
C ALA A 283 -13.28 -3.46 -19.05
N ALA A 284 -14.26 -3.89 -19.88
CA ALA A 284 -15.58 -3.29 -19.97
C ALA A 284 -16.37 -3.32 -18.65
N VAL A 285 -16.00 -4.18 -17.69
CA VAL A 285 -16.55 -4.19 -16.34
C VAL A 285 -16.35 -2.80 -15.68
N PHE A 286 -15.27 -2.10 -16.00
CA PHE A 286 -15.04 -0.74 -15.51
C PHE A 286 -16.21 0.20 -15.82
N LYS A 287 -16.82 0.11 -17.00
CA LYS A 287 -17.99 0.90 -17.42
C LYS A 287 -19.21 0.69 -16.52
N ARG A 288 -19.28 -0.45 -15.82
CA ARG A 288 -20.40 -0.79 -14.91
C ARG A 288 -20.13 -0.36 -13.47
N ILE A 289 -18.86 -0.16 -13.11
CA ILE A 289 -18.43 0.23 -11.77
C ILE A 289 -18.27 1.75 -11.67
N ALA A 290 -17.69 2.38 -12.71
CA ALA A 290 -17.38 3.80 -12.71
C ALA A 290 -18.64 4.67 -12.83
N ALA A 291 -18.66 5.80 -12.13
CA ALA A 291 -19.64 6.84 -12.37
C ALA A 291 -19.45 7.43 -13.79
N PRO A 292 -20.54 7.85 -14.47
CA PRO A 292 -20.47 8.32 -15.86
C PRO A 292 -19.43 9.42 -16.11
N GLU A 293 -19.23 10.32 -15.17
CA GLU A 293 -18.27 11.42 -15.24
C GLU A 293 -16.79 10.98 -15.19
N VAL A 294 -16.53 9.75 -14.81
CA VAL A 294 -15.16 9.18 -14.76
C VAL A 294 -14.81 8.45 -16.04
N LEU A 295 -15.81 8.16 -16.89
CA LEU A 295 -15.59 7.48 -18.15
C LEU A 295 -14.96 8.44 -19.18
N PRO A 296 -13.93 8.01 -19.95
CA PRO A 296 -13.40 8.82 -21.03
C PRO A 296 -14.49 9.07 -22.09
N PRO A 297 -14.48 10.24 -22.77
CA PRO A 297 -15.44 10.52 -23.81
C PRO A 297 -15.37 9.46 -24.92
N ALA A 298 -16.53 9.00 -25.38
CA ALA A 298 -16.62 8.01 -26.45
C ALA A 298 -15.98 8.57 -27.73
N GLY A 299 -14.92 7.91 -28.22
CA GLY A 299 -14.29 8.27 -29.50
C GLY A 299 -13.22 9.37 -29.41
N ALA A 300 -12.52 9.52 -28.30
CA ALA A 300 -11.35 10.38 -28.19
C ALA A 300 -10.10 9.78 -28.84
#